data_be569b3235892ad35927330bbdab4aad
#
_entry.id   be569b3235892ad35927330bbdab4aad
#
_cell.length_a   1.000
_cell.length_b   1.000
_cell.length_c   1.000
_cell.angle_alpha   90.00
_cell.angle_beta   90.00
_cell.angle_gamma   90.00
#
_symmetry.space_group_name_H-M   'P 1'
#
loop_
_entity.id
_entity.type
_entity.pdbx_description
1 polymer ?
#
loop_
_entity_poly.entity_id
_entity_poly.type
_entity_poly.pdbx_seq_one_letter_code
_entity_poly.pdbx_strand_id
1 'polypeptide(L)'
;LSGKSGKLHAQIHDYQKKISQSTSLAELKVTLCDALLLLLESNENNYENYKKEIQVVMRYVNVHYKEHITLDQIAEEANLNKSYLCRLFKKEYGDSVFNYLNMIRMEKAAELLRSNPGLYVQEAAAEVGITEPFYFTRRFKEYFGISPREYILRVSDNDHSPEA
;
A
#
# COMPACT_ATOMS: atom_id res chain seq x y z
N LEU A 1 -5.43 17.61 -12.94
CA LEU A 1 -4.27 16.80 -12.52
C LEU A 1 -4.63 15.55 -11.65
N SER A 2 -5.86 15.09 -11.67
CA SER A 2 -6.26 13.80 -11.11
C SER A 2 -5.83 12.62 -12.02
N GLY A 3 -4.92 12.88 -12.96
CA GLY A 3 -4.63 12.01 -14.10
C GLY A 3 -3.63 10.88 -13.86
N LYS A 4 -2.71 10.97 -12.89
CA LYS A 4 -1.62 9.98 -12.81
C LYS A 4 -1.96 8.77 -11.93
N SER A 5 -2.57 8.97 -10.78
CA SER A 5 -3.02 7.84 -9.93
C SER A 5 -4.17 7.07 -10.62
N GLY A 6 -5.09 7.79 -11.25
CA GLY A 6 -6.14 7.17 -12.09
C GLY A 6 -5.57 6.42 -13.30
N LYS A 7 -4.49 6.92 -13.91
CA LYS A 7 -3.83 6.23 -15.02
C LYS A 7 -3.14 4.95 -14.55
N LEU A 8 -2.43 4.97 -13.43
CA LEU A 8 -1.76 3.79 -12.89
C LEU A 8 -2.79 2.71 -12.50
N HIS A 9 -3.89 3.09 -11.84
CA HIS A 9 -4.99 2.17 -11.52
C HIS A 9 -5.63 1.58 -12.78
N ALA A 10 -5.88 2.40 -13.79
CA ALA A 10 -6.41 1.93 -15.06
C ALA A 10 -5.44 0.98 -15.78
N GLN A 11 -4.13 1.27 -15.74
CA GLN A 11 -3.10 0.41 -16.31
C GLN A 11 -2.99 -0.92 -15.57
N ILE A 12 -3.01 -0.92 -14.23
CA ILE A 12 -3.02 -2.14 -13.42
C ILE A 12 -4.24 -2.99 -13.76
N HIS A 13 -5.41 -2.39 -13.86
CA HIS A 13 -6.64 -3.09 -14.24
C HIS A 13 -6.56 -3.68 -15.67
N ASP A 14 -5.94 -2.97 -16.62
CA ASP A 14 -5.71 -3.46 -17.98
C ASP A 14 -4.75 -4.66 -17.98
N TYR A 15 -3.68 -4.63 -17.19
CA TYR A 15 -2.78 -5.77 -17.03
C TYR A 15 -3.45 -6.97 -16.35
N GLN A 16 -4.27 -6.76 -15.33
CA GLN A 16 -5.06 -7.84 -14.72
C GLN A 16 -5.97 -8.52 -15.74
N LYS A 17 -6.61 -7.74 -16.61
CA LYS A 17 -7.43 -8.26 -17.70
C LYS A 17 -6.61 -9.04 -18.74
N LYS A 18 -5.45 -8.52 -19.14
CA LYS A 18 -4.54 -9.21 -20.07
C LYS A 18 -4.02 -10.52 -19.49
N ILE A 19 -3.65 -10.54 -18.20
CA ILE A 19 -3.23 -11.76 -17.50
C ILE A 19 -4.34 -12.81 -17.50
N SER A 20 -5.59 -12.42 -17.20
CA SER A 20 -6.73 -13.34 -17.19
C SER A 20 -7.13 -13.85 -18.58
N GLN A 21 -6.73 -13.17 -19.65
CA GLN A 21 -7.01 -13.52 -21.05
C GLN A 21 -5.84 -14.19 -21.76
N SER A 22 -4.67 -14.30 -21.10
CA SER A 22 -3.49 -14.94 -21.68
C SER A 22 -3.74 -16.41 -21.96
N THR A 23 -3.55 -16.83 -23.18
CA THR A 23 -3.78 -18.21 -23.68
C THR A 23 -2.52 -19.05 -23.72
N SER A 24 -1.35 -18.42 -23.59
CA SER A 24 -0.05 -19.09 -23.60
C SER A 24 0.86 -18.64 -22.46
N LEU A 25 1.74 -19.55 -22.02
CA LEU A 25 2.75 -19.25 -21.00
C LEU A 25 3.72 -18.14 -21.44
N ALA A 26 3.99 -18.03 -22.74
CA ALA A 26 4.85 -16.98 -23.28
C ALA A 26 4.18 -15.59 -23.16
N GLU A 27 2.92 -15.46 -23.54
CA GLU A 27 2.14 -14.22 -23.36
C GLU A 27 2.03 -13.82 -21.91
N LEU A 28 1.78 -14.78 -21.01
CA LEU A 28 1.71 -14.53 -19.58
C LEU A 28 3.03 -13.96 -19.04
N LYS A 29 4.17 -14.56 -19.41
CA LYS A 29 5.50 -14.08 -19.01
C LYS A 29 5.76 -12.66 -19.49
N VAL A 30 5.48 -12.34 -20.75
CA VAL A 30 5.66 -10.99 -21.29
C VAL A 30 4.78 -10.00 -20.56
N THR A 31 3.51 -10.30 -20.38
CA THR A 31 2.55 -9.41 -19.69
C THR A 31 2.95 -9.18 -18.23
N LEU A 32 3.46 -10.20 -17.54
CA LEU A 32 3.97 -10.06 -16.16
C LEU A 32 5.25 -9.23 -16.11
N CYS A 33 6.19 -9.42 -17.05
CA CYS A 33 7.39 -8.59 -17.13
C CYS A 33 7.05 -7.11 -17.36
N ASP A 34 6.15 -6.82 -18.28
CA ASP A 34 5.71 -5.45 -18.57
C ASP A 34 5.01 -4.82 -17.36
N ALA A 35 4.16 -5.57 -16.65
CA ALA A 35 3.52 -5.12 -15.44
C ALA A 35 4.53 -4.85 -14.31
N LEU A 36 5.54 -5.71 -14.16
CA LEU A 36 6.63 -5.53 -13.19
C LEU A 36 7.49 -4.31 -13.51
N LEU A 37 7.86 -4.10 -14.78
CA LEU A 37 8.61 -2.92 -15.22
C LEU A 37 7.83 -1.64 -14.93
N LEU A 38 6.52 -1.61 -15.23
CA LEU A 38 5.67 -0.48 -14.92
C LEU A 38 5.63 -0.19 -13.41
N LEU A 39 5.55 -1.22 -12.57
CA LEU A 39 5.55 -1.09 -11.11
C LEU A 39 6.91 -0.60 -10.58
N LEU A 40 8.01 -1.08 -11.15
CA LEU A 40 9.36 -0.63 -10.79
C LEU A 40 9.58 0.84 -11.18
N GLU A 41 9.24 1.23 -12.39
CA GLU A 41 9.31 2.62 -12.86
C GLU A 41 8.40 3.55 -12.03
N SER A 42 7.22 3.07 -11.62
CA SER A 42 6.32 3.83 -10.76
C SER A 42 6.86 4.01 -9.35
N ASN A 43 7.63 3.05 -8.84
CA ASN A 43 8.15 3.06 -7.48
C ASN A 43 9.40 3.94 -7.31
N GLU A 44 10.29 3.97 -8.31
CA GLU A 44 11.50 4.81 -8.25
C GLU A 44 11.21 6.31 -8.42
N ASN A 45 10.16 6.68 -9.17
CA ASN A 45 9.83 8.08 -9.49
C ASN A 45 8.68 8.68 -8.67
N ASN A 46 8.10 7.94 -7.73
CA ASN A 46 6.83 8.37 -7.12
C ASN A 46 6.99 9.55 -6.16
N TYR A 47 8.14 9.68 -5.49
CA TYR A 47 8.37 10.77 -4.53
C TYR A 47 8.81 12.08 -5.20
N GLU A 48 9.61 12.03 -6.25
CA GLU A 48 10.15 13.23 -6.92
C GLU A 48 9.09 14.06 -7.66
N ASN A 49 7.97 13.47 -8.00
CA ASN A 49 6.88 14.13 -8.72
C ASN A 49 5.94 14.96 -7.83
N TYR A 50 6.05 14.83 -6.51
CA TYR A 50 5.24 15.61 -5.58
C TYR A 50 5.95 16.89 -5.14
N LYS A 51 5.20 17.89 -4.74
CA LYS A 51 5.76 19.08 -4.10
C LYS A 51 6.58 18.67 -2.87
N LYS A 52 7.62 19.45 -2.59
CA LYS A 52 8.55 19.17 -1.48
C LYS A 52 7.84 18.94 -0.14
N GLU A 53 6.79 19.71 0.13
CA GLU A 53 5.98 19.60 1.34
C GLU A 53 5.28 18.22 1.43
N ILE A 54 4.77 17.71 0.31
CA ILE A 54 4.14 16.38 0.27
C ILE A 54 5.17 15.27 0.45
N GLN A 55 6.35 15.42 -0.12
CA GLN A 55 7.45 14.48 0.08
C GLN A 55 7.87 14.41 1.57
N VAL A 56 7.91 15.55 2.26
CA VAL A 56 8.17 15.60 3.72
C VAL A 56 7.08 14.85 4.47
N VAL A 57 5.81 15.10 4.18
CA VAL A 57 4.66 14.40 4.80
C VAL A 57 4.75 12.90 4.60
N MET A 58 4.98 12.45 3.35
CA MET A 58 5.07 11.03 3.03
C MET A 58 6.24 10.36 3.76
N ARG A 59 7.39 11.02 3.81
CA ARG A 59 8.57 10.52 4.55
C ARG A 59 8.27 10.40 6.04
N TYR A 60 7.69 11.43 6.64
CA TYR A 60 7.31 11.43 8.04
C TYR A 60 6.37 10.25 8.38
N VAL A 61 5.32 10.08 7.59
CA VAL A 61 4.37 8.97 7.75
C VAL A 61 5.08 7.61 7.62
N ASN A 62 5.96 7.45 6.64
CA ASN A 62 6.69 6.18 6.43
C ASN A 62 7.66 5.84 7.57
N VAL A 63 8.22 6.85 8.24
CA VAL A 63 9.12 6.64 9.40
C VAL A 63 8.31 6.34 10.66
N HIS A 64 7.22 7.06 10.87
CA HIS A 64 6.46 7.05 12.14
C HIS A 64 5.15 6.24 12.09
N TYR A 65 4.88 5.44 11.04
CA TYR A 65 3.60 4.75 10.87
C TYR A 65 3.19 3.86 12.05
N LYS A 66 4.14 3.36 12.83
CA LYS A 66 3.90 2.54 14.03
C LYS A 66 3.37 3.35 15.21
N GLU A 67 3.62 4.63 15.22
CA GLU A 67 3.31 5.52 16.32
C GLU A 67 1.89 6.09 16.20
N HIS A 68 1.39 6.64 17.31
CA HIS A 68 0.17 7.43 17.28
C HIS A 68 0.50 8.84 16.78
N ILE A 69 0.51 9.00 15.44
CA ILE A 69 0.74 10.31 14.83
C ILE A 69 -0.54 11.09 14.64
N THR A 70 -0.47 12.39 14.91
CA THR A 70 -1.58 13.31 14.74
C THR A 70 -1.39 14.19 13.50
N LEU A 71 -2.48 14.76 13.02
CA LEU A 71 -2.41 15.68 11.88
C LEU A 71 -1.63 16.95 12.21
N ASP A 72 -1.59 17.35 13.49
CA ASP A 72 -0.78 18.49 13.97
C ASP A 72 0.71 18.23 13.79
N GLN A 73 1.19 17.07 14.24
CA GLN A 73 2.59 16.68 14.11
C GLN A 73 3.03 16.60 12.65
N ILE A 74 2.17 16.01 11.79
CA ILE A 74 2.45 15.93 10.35
C ILE A 74 2.50 17.32 9.69
N ALA A 75 1.60 18.21 10.09
CA ALA A 75 1.55 19.56 9.56
C ALA A 75 2.75 20.40 10.01
N GLU A 76 3.14 20.26 11.28
CA GLU A 76 4.32 20.92 11.86
C GLU A 76 5.60 20.49 11.14
N GLU A 77 5.80 19.19 10.91
CA GLU A 77 6.95 18.65 10.18
C GLU A 77 7.08 19.24 8.76
N ALA A 78 5.95 19.43 8.09
CA ALA A 78 5.93 20.03 6.75
C ALA A 78 5.88 21.57 6.76
N ASN A 79 5.94 22.23 7.91
CA ASN A 79 5.74 23.66 8.10
C ASN A 79 4.43 24.19 7.46
N LEU A 80 3.35 23.43 7.60
CA LEU A 80 2.03 23.75 7.06
C LEU A 80 0.99 23.85 8.19
N ASN A 81 -0.09 24.60 7.95
CA ASN A 81 -1.28 24.43 8.79
C ASN A 81 -2.11 23.22 8.34
N LYS A 82 -2.82 22.60 9.27
CA LYS A 82 -3.63 21.40 9.05
C LYS A 82 -4.58 21.50 7.85
N SER A 83 -5.30 22.60 7.75
CA SER A 83 -6.30 22.78 6.68
C SER A 83 -5.66 22.84 5.30
N TYR A 84 -4.50 23.48 5.20
CA TYR A 84 -3.75 23.55 3.96
C TYR A 84 -3.11 22.21 3.63
N LEU A 85 -2.51 21.53 4.59
CA LEU A 85 -1.98 20.17 4.45
C LEU A 85 -3.03 19.22 3.87
N CYS A 86 -4.22 19.14 4.49
CA CYS A 86 -5.29 18.26 4.02
C CYS A 86 -5.70 18.53 2.57
N ARG A 87 -5.85 19.81 2.20
CA ARG A 87 -6.21 20.20 0.84
C ARG A 87 -5.10 19.90 -0.16
N LEU A 88 -3.86 20.23 0.22
CA LEU A 88 -2.69 20.02 -0.62
C LEU A 88 -2.45 18.54 -0.85
N PHE A 89 -2.43 17.73 0.22
CA PHE A 89 -2.21 16.29 0.13
C PHE A 89 -3.29 15.61 -0.72
N LYS A 90 -4.56 15.93 -0.48
CA LYS A 90 -5.67 15.39 -1.29
C LYS A 90 -5.58 15.82 -2.76
N LYS A 91 -5.13 17.05 -3.04
CA LYS A 91 -4.95 17.55 -4.42
C LYS A 91 -3.81 16.84 -5.14
N GLU A 92 -2.67 16.65 -4.49
CA GLU A 92 -1.46 16.12 -5.11
C GLU A 92 -1.45 14.57 -5.12
N TYR A 93 -1.82 13.95 -3.99
CA TYR A 93 -1.82 12.49 -3.83
C TYR A 93 -3.15 11.84 -4.27
N GLY A 94 -4.27 12.55 -4.16
CA GLY A 94 -5.60 12.06 -4.53
C GLY A 94 -6.44 11.55 -3.36
N ASP A 95 -5.85 11.37 -2.18
CA ASP A 95 -6.54 10.87 -0.98
C ASP A 95 -6.10 11.62 0.28
N SER A 96 -6.66 11.27 1.43
CA SER A 96 -6.32 11.87 2.71
C SER A 96 -4.99 11.33 3.28
N VAL A 97 -4.32 12.12 4.11
CA VAL A 97 -3.10 11.71 4.82
C VAL A 97 -3.36 10.46 5.69
N PHE A 98 -4.52 10.37 6.33
CA PHE A 98 -4.86 9.20 7.16
C PHE A 98 -5.14 7.94 6.35
N ASN A 99 -5.70 8.07 5.15
CA ASN A 99 -5.85 6.92 4.25
C ASN A 99 -4.48 6.46 3.75
N TYR A 100 -3.57 7.39 3.46
CA TYR A 100 -2.19 7.07 3.14
C TYR A 100 -1.47 6.35 4.30
N LEU A 101 -1.60 6.85 5.54
CA LEU A 101 -1.07 6.17 6.73
C LEU A 101 -1.63 4.76 6.89
N ASN A 102 -2.94 4.59 6.72
CA ASN A 102 -3.57 3.27 6.81
C ASN A 102 -3.08 2.34 5.71
N MET A 103 -2.89 2.84 4.48
CA MET A 103 -2.31 2.06 3.38
C MET A 103 -0.92 1.52 3.77
N ILE A 104 -0.01 2.39 4.23
CA ILE A 104 1.33 1.98 4.67
C ILE A 104 1.25 0.93 5.79
N ARG A 105 0.37 1.13 6.78
CA ARG A 105 0.15 0.14 7.86
C ARG A 105 -0.32 -1.21 7.33
N MET A 106 -1.25 -1.23 6.38
CA MET A 106 -1.74 -2.48 5.79
C MET A 106 -0.65 -3.20 5.00
N GLU A 107 0.14 -2.48 4.21
CA GLU A 107 1.27 -3.05 3.47
C GLU A 107 2.32 -3.65 4.41
N LYS A 108 2.69 -2.92 5.46
CA LYS A 108 3.64 -3.40 6.46
C LYS A 108 3.11 -4.60 7.26
N ALA A 109 1.82 -4.61 7.59
CA ALA A 109 1.19 -5.77 8.22
C ALA A 109 1.21 -7.01 7.31
N ALA A 110 0.93 -6.84 6.02
CA ALA A 110 1.00 -7.94 5.05
C ALA A 110 2.42 -8.49 4.90
N GLU A 111 3.45 -7.62 4.88
CA GLU A 111 4.86 -8.02 4.91
C GLU A 111 5.18 -8.85 6.16
N LEU A 112 4.75 -8.40 7.35
CA LEU A 112 4.96 -9.11 8.62
C LEU A 112 4.28 -10.48 8.63
N LEU A 113 3.02 -10.56 8.21
CA LEU A 113 2.25 -11.80 8.18
C LEU A 113 2.83 -12.80 7.17
N ARG A 114 3.40 -12.32 6.07
CA ARG A 114 4.07 -13.17 5.08
C ARG A 114 5.41 -13.69 5.59
N SER A 115 6.21 -12.84 6.23
CA SER A 115 7.54 -13.19 6.73
C SER A 115 7.49 -14.06 7.99
N ASN A 116 6.38 -14.03 8.73
CA ASN A 116 6.20 -14.75 10.00
C ASN A 116 4.85 -15.47 10.03
N PRO A 117 4.73 -16.65 9.42
CA PRO A 117 3.45 -17.40 9.34
C PRO A 117 2.83 -17.76 10.70
N GLY A 118 3.63 -17.77 11.76
CA GLY A 118 3.17 -18.02 13.14
C GLY A 118 2.73 -16.76 13.90
N LEU A 119 2.85 -15.58 13.32
CA LEU A 119 2.47 -14.32 13.96
C LEU A 119 0.95 -14.21 14.07
N TYR A 120 0.45 -13.88 15.26
CA TYR A 120 -0.98 -13.64 15.43
C TYR A 120 -1.40 -12.31 14.77
N VAL A 121 -2.61 -12.31 14.20
CA VAL A 121 -3.18 -11.11 13.55
C VAL A 121 -3.19 -9.89 14.47
N GLN A 122 -3.43 -10.09 15.78
CA GLN A 122 -3.41 -9.03 16.78
C GLN A 122 -2.00 -8.45 16.99
N GLU A 123 -0.99 -9.29 16.95
CA GLU A 123 0.42 -8.87 17.06
C GLU A 123 0.83 -8.07 15.82
N ALA A 124 0.47 -8.55 14.62
CA ALA A 124 0.71 -7.81 13.40
C ALA A 124 0.02 -6.43 13.39
N ALA A 125 -1.21 -6.35 13.91
CA ALA A 125 -1.92 -5.08 14.07
C ALA A 125 -1.18 -4.13 15.03
N ALA A 126 -0.75 -4.63 16.18
CA ALA A 126 -0.01 -3.85 17.19
C ALA A 126 1.34 -3.35 16.63
N GLU A 127 2.08 -4.21 15.91
CA GLU A 127 3.37 -3.87 15.28
C GLU A 127 3.27 -2.75 14.25
N VAL A 128 2.10 -2.54 13.66
CA VAL A 128 1.87 -1.43 12.70
C VAL A 128 1.11 -0.25 13.32
N GLY A 129 1.01 -0.22 14.65
CA GLY A 129 0.40 0.89 15.40
C GLY A 129 -1.13 0.91 15.37
N ILE A 130 -1.78 -0.25 15.24
CA ILE A 130 -3.23 -0.38 15.33
C ILE A 130 -3.57 -1.24 16.54
N THR A 131 -4.11 -0.61 17.56
CA THR A 131 -4.43 -1.27 18.85
C THR A 131 -5.79 -1.96 18.83
N GLU A 132 -6.68 -1.62 17.89
CA GLU A 132 -8.04 -2.15 17.81
C GLU A 132 -8.13 -3.25 16.73
N PRO A 133 -8.25 -4.56 17.11
CA PRO A 133 -8.17 -5.68 16.16
C PRO A 133 -9.31 -5.73 15.14
N PHE A 134 -10.53 -5.30 15.52
CA PHE A 134 -11.66 -5.29 14.59
C PHE A 134 -11.49 -4.20 13.53
N TYR A 135 -11.00 -3.02 13.92
CA TYR A 135 -10.66 -1.96 12.99
C TYR A 135 -9.58 -2.44 12.01
N PHE A 136 -8.50 -3.08 12.51
CA PHE A 136 -7.44 -3.63 11.67
C PHE A 136 -7.99 -4.63 10.66
N THR A 137 -8.75 -5.65 11.12
CA THR A 137 -9.29 -6.70 10.25
C THR A 137 -10.18 -6.13 9.14
N ARG A 138 -11.02 -5.14 9.48
CA ARG A 138 -11.87 -4.46 8.51
C ARG A 138 -11.04 -3.70 7.48
N ARG A 139 -10.06 -2.90 7.91
CA ARG A 139 -9.21 -2.11 7.01
C ARG A 139 -8.34 -3.01 6.12
N PHE A 140 -7.82 -4.09 6.66
CA PHE A 140 -7.05 -5.07 5.89
C PHE A 140 -7.90 -5.70 4.79
N LYS A 141 -9.13 -6.10 5.11
CA LYS A 141 -10.06 -6.65 4.13
C LYS A 141 -10.49 -5.62 3.07
N GLU A 142 -10.70 -4.36 3.46
CA GLU A 142 -10.99 -3.27 2.53
C GLU A 142 -9.83 -3.06 1.54
N TYR A 143 -8.58 -3.20 2.00
CA TYR A 143 -7.39 -2.95 1.19
C TYR A 143 -7.02 -4.14 0.29
N PHE A 144 -6.98 -5.35 0.84
CA PHE A 144 -6.56 -6.56 0.13
C PHE A 144 -7.70 -7.42 -0.44
N GLY A 145 -8.95 -7.08 -0.16
CA GLY A 145 -10.13 -7.85 -0.57
C GLY A 145 -10.37 -9.12 0.23
N ILE A 146 -9.41 -9.56 1.06
CA ILE A 146 -9.48 -10.75 1.90
C ILE A 146 -9.09 -10.44 3.34
N SER A 147 -9.54 -11.27 4.29
CA SER A 147 -9.19 -11.08 5.70
C SER A 147 -7.71 -11.41 5.96
N PRO A 148 -7.09 -10.88 7.05
CA PRO A 148 -5.72 -11.23 7.42
C PRO A 148 -5.49 -12.74 7.57
N ARG A 149 -6.47 -13.46 8.11
CA ARG A 149 -6.40 -14.92 8.28
C ARG A 149 -6.39 -15.65 6.95
N GLU A 150 -7.26 -15.24 6.01
CA GLU A 150 -7.27 -15.79 4.65
C GLU A 150 -5.98 -15.46 3.90
N TYR A 151 -5.41 -14.28 4.15
CA TYR A 151 -4.13 -13.88 3.58
C TYR A 151 -3.00 -14.81 4.03
N ILE A 152 -2.88 -15.09 5.34
CA ILE A 152 -1.88 -16.02 5.90
C ILE A 152 -2.01 -17.40 5.25
N LEU A 153 -3.23 -17.95 5.16
CA LEU A 153 -3.46 -19.25 4.55
C LEU A 153 -2.98 -19.31 3.10
N ARG A 154 -3.32 -18.31 2.30
CA ARG A 154 -2.89 -18.26 0.88
C ARG A 154 -1.38 -18.15 0.70
N VAL A 155 -0.70 -17.42 1.58
CA VAL A 155 0.76 -17.29 1.54
C VAL A 155 1.43 -18.59 1.94
N SER A 156 0.92 -19.26 2.99
CA SER A 156 1.44 -20.56 3.45
C SER A 156 1.28 -21.68 2.41
N ASP A 157 0.16 -21.68 1.68
CA ASP A 157 -0.09 -22.67 0.62
C ASP A 157 0.85 -22.49 -0.59
N ASN A 158 1.24 -21.24 -0.89
CA ASN A 158 2.17 -20.94 -1.99
C ASN A 158 3.62 -21.34 -1.67
N ASP A 159 4.03 -21.34 -0.39
CA ASP A 159 5.38 -21.75 0.01
C ASP A 159 5.53 -23.29 0.07
N HIS A 160 4.44 -24.05 -0.01
CA HIS A 160 4.43 -25.52 0.06
C HIS A 160 4.18 -26.20 -1.29
N SER A 161 4.25 -25.47 -2.42
CA SER A 161 4.24 -26.11 -3.74
C SER A 161 5.61 -26.77 -3.97
N PRO A 162 5.72 -28.11 -3.93
CA PRO A 162 6.97 -28.79 -4.21
C PRO A 162 7.33 -28.56 -5.69
N GLU A 163 8.58 -28.16 -5.93
CA GLU A 163 9.20 -28.27 -7.24
C GLU A 163 9.05 -29.70 -7.74
N ALA A 164 8.23 -29.89 -8.77
CA ALA A 164 8.15 -31.14 -9.52
C ALA A 164 8.84 -30.97 -10.85
#